data_80ba1d90d30a95d2c817dca241660249
#
_entry.id   80ba1d90d30a95d2c817dca241660249
#
_cell.length_a   1.000
_cell.length_b   1.000
_cell.length_c   1.000
_cell.angle_alpha   90.00
_cell.angle_beta   90.00
_cell.angle_gamma   90.00
#
_symmetry.space_group_name_H-M   'P 1'
#
loop_
_entity.id
_entity.type
_entity.pdbx_description
1 polymer ?
#
loop_
_entity_poly.entity_id
_entity_poly.type
_entity_poly.pdbx_seq_one_letter_code
_entity_poly.pdbx_strand_id
1 'polypeptide(L)'
;MFLKHPAWLWLKKHDKGKLPPVDDALQAMFDDGHEFEKYAEQLFPDATTVGFSFEENNYRTMPVRTKEVIESGAKIILQGRLEAGEITCIFDVIERVGESEYDLYEIKSSTEVKEDHILDLAFQTVVLEKAGLKVRKVFVVHVNNKFERTGDIEVAKLAAQTEVTDQVRAKLEYTKKQIQHALMVAHSPLPPDFSPRHVGLRALDEWMAIYEAMFPQDHPHNIFKLTHLNPQIVGELEDLGVKTIAEIPEGFKLNSKQQRQVTATKADRREVNKENIKDFLAKFEYPLYFFDYETFSAVIPPFDGLHPYQQMPFQYSIHRLDEDGTLTHKEFLHTQNSNPGLPLIKQLVEDIGEKGTVLVWYESFEKGRNEELGLMFPEYAQQMKQLNERIVDLMVPFASGWFVDKDFFGSASIKKVFPVLISEISYKKLHIKEGGTASRVWKETFLEGENTDQRDKIAEDLLAYCGLDTLAMVQLFEFLRTEVS
;
A
#
# COMPACT_ATOMS: atom_id res chain seq x y z
N MET A 1 5.27 9.28 -14.17
CA MET A 1 3.89 9.67 -14.58
C MET A 1 3.55 9.22 -16.00
N PHE A 2 4.23 9.68 -17.04
CA PHE A 2 3.91 9.35 -18.43
C PHE A 2 3.79 7.83 -18.70
N LEU A 3 4.75 7.04 -18.22
CA LEU A 3 4.73 5.58 -18.37
C LEU A 3 3.63 4.87 -17.56
N LYS A 4 3.11 5.52 -16.51
CA LYS A 4 1.94 5.02 -15.78
C LYS A 4 0.65 5.30 -16.56
N HIS A 5 0.48 6.53 -17.06
CA HIS A 5 -0.58 6.88 -18.00
C HIS A 5 -0.25 8.20 -18.71
N PRO A 6 -0.34 8.31 -20.06
CA PRO A 6 -0.03 9.55 -20.78
C PRO A 6 -0.83 10.76 -20.29
N ALA A 7 -2.13 10.57 -20.02
CA ALA A 7 -2.99 11.64 -19.53
C ALA A 7 -2.59 12.13 -18.11
N TRP A 8 -1.91 11.33 -17.31
CA TRP A 8 -1.41 11.80 -16.00
C TRP A 8 -0.35 12.89 -16.16
N LEU A 9 0.60 12.71 -17.10
CA LEU A 9 1.57 13.77 -17.41
C LEU A 9 0.87 15.03 -17.93
N TRP A 10 -0.12 14.85 -18.84
CA TRP A 10 -0.87 15.98 -19.40
C TRP A 10 -1.61 16.76 -18.31
N LEU A 11 -2.35 16.07 -17.42
CA LEU A 11 -3.03 16.68 -16.27
C LEU A 11 -2.07 17.44 -15.36
N LYS A 12 -0.92 16.83 -15.02
CA LYS A 12 0.10 17.49 -14.19
C LYS A 12 0.62 18.78 -14.80
N LYS A 13 0.68 18.86 -16.14
CA LYS A 13 1.18 20.01 -16.89
C LYS A 13 0.11 21.08 -17.13
N HIS A 14 -1.10 20.68 -17.51
CA HIS A 14 -2.14 21.57 -18.03
C HIS A 14 -3.32 21.77 -17.07
N ASP A 15 -3.64 20.80 -16.21
CA ASP A 15 -4.86 20.85 -15.39
C ASP A 15 -4.68 20.11 -14.04
N LYS A 16 -3.72 20.60 -13.24
CA LYS A 16 -3.39 20.01 -11.94
C LYS A 16 -4.57 19.92 -10.98
N GLY A 17 -5.55 20.82 -11.11
CA GLY A 17 -6.72 20.87 -10.24
C GLY A 17 -7.63 19.66 -10.34
N LYS A 18 -7.48 18.85 -11.40
CA LYS A 18 -8.22 17.58 -11.57
C LYS A 18 -7.55 16.38 -10.92
N LEU A 19 -6.30 16.52 -10.51
CA LEU A 19 -5.64 15.45 -9.76
C LEU A 19 -6.16 15.43 -8.33
N PRO A 20 -6.50 14.25 -7.77
CA PRO A 20 -6.89 14.16 -6.37
C PRO A 20 -5.75 14.63 -5.46
N PRO A 21 -6.06 15.12 -4.25
CA PRO A 21 -5.04 15.36 -3.25
C PRO A 21 -4.31 14.07 -2.88
N VAL A 22 -3.10 14.20 -2.36
CA VAL A 22 -2.39 13.06 -1.76
C VAL A 22 -3.20 12.57 -0.58
N ASP A 23 -3.53 11.30 -0.55
CA ASP A 23 -4.19 10.68 0.59
C ASP A 23 -3.19 10.30 1.70
N ASP A 24 -3.71 9.93 2.87
CA ASP A 24 -2.89 9.60 4.04
C ASP A 24 -1.93 8.42 3.78
N ALA A 25 -2.36 7.42 3.02
CA ALA A 25 -1.54 6.25 2.72
C ALA A 25 -0.36 6.60 1.80
N LEU A 26 -0.62 7.41 0.78
CA LEU A 26 0.43 7.88 -0.13
C LEU A 26 1.38 8.85 0.59
N GLN A 27 0.87 9.68 1.50
CA GLN A 27 1.71 10.56 2.31
C GLN A 27 2.65 9.75 3.21
N ALA A 28 2.15 8.73 3.90
CA ALA A 28 2.95 7.84 4.73
C ALA A 28 4.08 7.15 3.92
N MET A 29 3.80 6.74 2.68
CA MET A 29 4.84 6.20 1.80
C MET A 29 5.93 7.23 1.45
N PHE A 30 5.57 8.50 1.27
CA PHE A 30 6.55 9.56 1.04
C PHE A 30 7.39 9.83 2.29
N ASP A 31 6.77 9.82 3.47
CA ASP A 31 7.45 10.04 4.74
C ASP A 31 8.43 8.92 5.04
N ASP A 32 8.05 7.65 4.86
CA ASP A 32 8.95 6.49 4.91
C ASP A 32 10.11 6.61 3.89
N GLY A 33 9.81 7.11 2.68
CA GLY A 33 10.81 7.37 1.65
C GLY A 33 11.86 8.38 2.13
N HIS A 34 11.42 9.52 2.60
CA HIS A 34 12.29 10.58 3.12
C HIS A 34 13.05 10.16 4.39
N GLU A 35 12.43 9.34 5.25
CA GLU A 35 13.10 8.81 6.43
C GLU A 35 14.26 7.89 6.02
N PHE A 36 14.03 6.92 5.13
CA PHE A 36 15.08 6.04 4.66
C PHE A 36 16.19 6.78 3.92
N GLU A 37 15.85 7.77 3.11
CA GLU A 37 16.80 8.59 2.35
C GLU A 37 17.83 9.26 3.27
N LYS A 38 17.38 9.87 4.39
CA LYS A 38 18.27 10.48 5.40
C LYS A 38 19.27 9.50 6.01
N TYR A 39 18.88 8.23 6.17
CA TYR A 39 19.80 7.19 6.62
C TYR A 39 20.74 6.76 5.49
N ALA A 40 20.21 6.51 4.29
CA ALA A 40 21.00 6.02 3.17
C ALA A 40 22.06 7.03 2.69
N GLU A 41 21.79 8.34 2.79
CA GLU A 41 22.76 9.39 2.49
C GLU A 41 24.02 9.31 3.36
N GLN A 42 23.94 8.75 4.57
CA GLN A 42 25.11 8.53 5.44
C GLN A 42 26.09 7.50 4.91
N LEU A 43 25.72 6.70 3.89
CA LEU A 43 26.66 5.85 3.15
C LEU A 43 27.68 6.64 2.33
N PHE A 44 27.45 7.93 2.13
CA PHE A 44 28.22 8.84 1.31
C PHE A 44 28.85 9.96 2.16
N PRO A 45 29.83 9.62 3.01
CA PRO A 45 30.49 10.63 3.85
C PRO A 45 31.22 11.65 2.96
N ASP A 46 31.34 12.86 3.46
CA ASP A 46 31.98 14.00 2.77
C ASP A 46 31.29 14.45 1.47
N ALA A 47 30.03 14.06 1.27
CA ALA A 47 29.24 14.50 0.13
C ALA A 47 28.86 15.98 0.23
N THR A 48 28.78 16.64 -0.93
CA THR A 48 28.25 18.00 -1.05
C THR A 48 26.79 17.93 -1.45
N THR A 49 25.91 18.40 -0.58
CA THR A 49 24.47 18.44 -0.85
C THR A 49 24.09 19.73 -1.58
N VAL A 50 23.46 19.61 -2.75
CA VAL A 50 22.83 20.76 -3.45
C VAL A 50 21.47 21.05 -2.84
N GLY A 51 20.64 20.07 -2.75
CA GLY A 51 19.37 20.07 -2.03
C GLY A 51 18.31 21.03 -2.58
N PHE A 52 17.07 20.73 -2.25
CA PHE A 52 15.90 21.57 -2.47
C PHE A 52 15.32 22.04 -1.14
N SER A 53 14.95 23.31 -1.05
CA SER A 53 14.22 23.88 0.07
C SER A 53 12.95 24.56 -0.43
N PHE A 54 11.79 24.16 0.11
CA PHE A 54 10.53 24.83 -0.16
C PHE A 54 10.52 26.27 0.36
N GLU A 55 11.13 26.50 1.53
CA GLU A 55 11.19 27.82 2.16
C GLU A 55 11.98 28.83 1.31
N GLU A 56 13.11 28.38 0.76
CA GLU A 56 13.95 29.19 -0.11
C GLU A 56 13.43 29.27 -1.54
N ASN A 57 12.44 28.41 -1.91
CA ASN A 57 11.93 28.28 -3.27
C ASN A 57 13.05 28.16 -4.33
N ASN A 58 14.07 27.38 -3.99
CA ASN A 58 15.33 27.33 -4.73
C ASN A 58 15.37 26.27 -5.84
N TYR A 59 14.26 25.62 -6.19
CA TYR A 59 14.16 24.63 -7.26
C TYR A 59 14.69 25.13 -8.60
N ARG A 60 14.40 26.38 -8.94
CA ARG A 60 14.83 26.97 -10.23
C ARG A 60 16.33 27.21 -10.30
N THR A 61 17.00 27.43 -9.19
CA THR A 61 18.45 27.67 -9.12
C THR A 61 19.25 26.38 -8.99
N MET A 62 18.60 25.25 -8.67
CA MET A 62 19.30 23.96 -8.50
C MET A 62 20.21 23.59 -9.68
N PRO A 63 19.80 23.72 -10.98
CA PRO A 63 20.70 23.33 -12.09
C PRO A 63 21.98 24.14 -12.12
N VAL A 64 21.94 25.42 -11.77
CA VAL A 64 23.13 26.27 -11.71
C VAL A 64 24.01 25.84 -10.53
N ARG A 65 23.45 25.73 -9.34
CA ARG A 65 24.17 25.27 -8.13
C ARG A 65 24.77 23.87 -8.34
N THR A 66 24.06 22.94 -8.98
CA THR A 66 24.58 21.61 -9.30
C THR A 66 25.81 21.69 -10.20
N LYS A 67 25.79 22.54 -11.25
CA LYS A 67 26.93 22.75 -12.15
C LYS A 67 28.12 23.35 -11.41
N GLU A 68 27.90 24.36 -10.57
CA GLU A 68 28.96 24.96 -9.74
C GLU A 68 29.64 23.92 -8.83
N VAL A 69 28.86 23.02 -8.21
CA VAL A 69 29.39 21.94 -7.37
C VAL A 69 30.17 20.91 -8.22
N ILE A 70 29.68 20.57 -9.42
CA ILE A 70 30.39 19.67 -10.35
C ILE A 70 31.74 20.29 -10.78
N GLU A 71 31.74 21.59 -11.14
CA GLU A 71 32.92 22.33 -11.59
C GLU A 71 33.93 22.56 -10.46
N SER A 72 33.49 22.67 -9.21
CA SER A 72 34.36 22.77 -8.03
C SER A 72 35.17 21.47 -7.79
N GLY A 73 34.82 20.37 -8.47
CA GLY A 73 35.51 19.10 -8.35
C GLY A 73 35.02 18.24 -7.21
N ALA A 74 33.83 18.52 -6.66
CA ALA A 74 33.23 17.69 -5.61
C ALA A 74 33.21 16.21 -6.01
N LYS A 75 33.63 15.33 -5.08
CA LYS A 75 33.72 13.89 -5.33
C LYS A 75 32.34 13.23 -5.30
N ILE A 76 31.53 13.58 -4.32
CA ILE A 76 30.17 13.02 -4.14
C ILE A 76 29.20 14.20 -4.03
N ILE A 77 28.11 14.13 -4.78
CA ILE A 77 27.09 15.17 -4.85
C ILE A 77 25.73 14.54 -4.56
N LEU A 78 25.04 15.09 -3.57
CA LEU A 78 23.68 14.68 -3.19
C LEU A 78 22.65 15.67 -3.71
N GLN A 79 21.47 15.11 -4.08
CA GLN A 79 20.26 15.87 -4.37
C GLN A 79 20.48 16.98 -5.40
N GLY A 80 21.18 16.65 -6.49
CA GLY A 80 21.44 17.58 -7.57
C GLY A 80 20.41 17.52 -8.70
N ARG A 81 20.17 18.66 -9.36
CA ARG A 81 19.28 18.75 -10.53
C ARG A 81 20.04 19.14 -11.78
N LEU A 82 19.86 18.38 -12.85
CA LEU A 82 20.40 18.72 -14.17
C LEU A 82 19.30 18.84 -15.22
N GLU A 83 19.59 19.66 -16.23
CA GLU A 83 18.69 19.94 -17.36
C GLU A 83 19.43 19.65 -18.68
N ALA A 84 18.72 19.05 -19.62
CA ALA A 84 19.21 18.77 -20.97
C ALA A 84 18.11 19.06 -21.99
N GLY A 85 18.06 20.30 -22.48
CA GLY A 85 16.97 20.81 -23.29
C GLY A 85 15.67 20.91 -22.48
N GLU A 86 14.64 20.20 -22.94
CA GLU A 86 13.31 20.24 -22.27
C GLU A 86 13.13 19.17 -21.18
N ILE A 87 14.14 18.35 -20.92
CA ILE A 87 14.07 17.31 -19.89
C ILE A 87 14.98 17.66 -18.71
N THR A 88 14.54 17.24 -17.53
CA THR A 88 15.27 17.47 -16.27
C THR A 88 15.10 16.29 -15.35
N CYS A 89 16.12 15.96 -14.54
CA CYS A 89 16.04 15.04 -13.42
C CYS A 89 16.65 15.66 -12.16
N ILE A 90 16.16 15.23 -11.01
CA ILE A 90 16.89 15.31 -9.74
C ILE A 90 17.44 13.90 -9.54
N PHE A 91 18.72 13.81 -9.27
CA PHE A 91 19.38 12.56 -8.89
C PHE A 91 19.63 12.58 -7.38
N ASP A 92 19.57 11.41 -6.74
CA ASP A 92 19.86 11.32 -5.32
C ASP A 92 21.37 11.44 -5.07
N VAL A 93 22.19 10.62 -5.75
CA VAL A 93 23.64 10.65 -5.56
C VAL A 93 24.36 10.43 -6.87
N ILE A 94 25.39 11.25 -7.14
CA ILE A 94 26.43 10.96 -8.12
C ILE A 94 27.81 10.97 -7.46
N GLU A 95 28.65 9.98 -7.77
CA GLU A 95 30.03 9.89 -7.32
C GLU A 95 30.98 10.03 -8.52
N ARG A 96 31.89 10.99 -8.47
CA ARG A 96 32.94 11.17 -9.49
C ARG A 96 34.00 10.07 -9.35
N VAL A 97 34.16 9.30 -10.41
CA VAL A 97 35.14 8.19 -10.50
C VAL A 97 36.20 8.41 -11.56
N GLY A 98 36.10 9.47 -12.35
CA GLY A 98 37.04 9.90 -13.37
C GLY A 98 36.88 11.39 -13.68
N GLU A 99 37.55 11.92 -14.70
CA GLU A 99 37.51 13.34 -15.04
C GLU A 99 36.09 13.81 -15.36
N SER A 100 35.34 13.04 -16.15
CA SER A 100 33.92 13.27 -16.46
C SER A 100 33.04 12.03 -16.26
N GLU A 101 33.54 11.02 -15.56
CA GLU A 101 32.88 9.76 -15.30
C GLU A 101 32.29 9.75 -13.89
N TYR A 102 31.03 9.28 -13.79
CA TYR A 102 30.26 9.24 -12.55
C TYR A 102 29.55 7.91 -12.39
N ASP A 103 29.48 7.43 -11.16
CA ASP A 103 28.55 6.40 -10.75
C ASP A 103 27.28 7.09 -10.24
N LEU A 104 26.11 6.56 -10.62
CA LEU A 104 24.79 7.08 -10.27
C LEU A 104 24.13 6.14 -9.26
N TYR A 105 23.62 6.70 -8.17
CA TYR A 105 22.89 5.95 -7.16
C TYR A 105 21.51 6.59 -6.96
N GLU A 106 20.49 5.75 -6.92
CA GLU A 106 19.09 6.11 -6.60
C GLU A 106 18.70 5.43 -5.31
N ILE A 107 18.15 6.20 -4.38
CA ILE A 107 17.72 5.71 -3.07
C ILE A 107 16.22 5.40 -3.12
N LYS A 108 15.84 4.18 -2.76
CA LYS A 108 14.43 3.73 -2.75
C LYS A 108 14.11 3.00 -1.45
N SER A 109 13.07 3.41 -0.78
CA SER A 109 12.58 2.75 0.44
C SER A 109 11.97 1.36 0.21
N SER A 110 12.00 0.82 -1.01
CA SER A 110 11.61 -0.57 -1.30
C SER A 110 12.64 -1.57 -0.81
N THR A 111 12.23 -2.82 -0.59
CA THR A 111 13.11 -3.93 -0.17
C THR A 111 13.81 -4.65 -1.32
N GLU A 112 13.48 -4.30 -2.56
CA GLU A 112 14.03 -4.88 -3.78
C GLU A 112 14.04 -3.88 -4.93
N VAL A 113 14.84 -4.17 -5.95
CA VAL A 113 14.84 -3.41 -7.21
C VAL A 113 13.60 -3.75 -8.03
N LYS A 114 12.88 -2.71 -8.50
CA LYS A 114 11.68 -2.84 -9.34
C LYS A 114 11.93 -2.32 -10.75
N GLU A 115 11.05 -2.70 -11.70
CA GLU A 115 11.17 -2.26 -13.10
C GLU A 115 11.06 -0.74 -13.26
N ASP A 116 10.21 -0.09 -12.46
CA ASP A 116 10.05 1.36 -12.47
C ASP A 116 11.32 2.10 -12.01
N HIS A 117 12.09 1.52 -11.07
CA HIS A 117 13.40 2.06 -10.68
C HIS A 117 14.40 2.02 -11.85
N ILE A 118 14.42 0.92 -12.61
CA ILE A 118 15.28 0.79 -13.80
C ILE A 118 14.93 1.82 -14.87
N LEU A 119 13.64 2.07 -15.09
CA LEU A 119 13.18 3.05 -16.06
C LEU A 119 13.44 4.49 -15.60
N ASP A 120 13.34 4.78 -14.32
CA ASP A 120 13.68 6.06 -13.71
C ASP A 120 15.19 6.34 -13.89
N LEU A 121 16.03 5.39 -13.50
CA LEU A 121 17.48 5.46 -13.66
C LEU A 121 17.90 5.54 -15.14
N ALA A 122 17.18 4.89 -16.05
CA ALA A 122 17.44 5.03 -17.48
C ALA A 122 17.10 6.45 -17.98
N PHE A 123 16.03 7.06 -17.45
CA PHE A 123 15.71 8.45 -17.73
C PHE A 123 16.76 9.41 -17.18
N GLN A 124 17.16 9.25 -15.93
CA GLN A 124 18.22 10.05 -15.31
C GLN A 124 19.53 9.92 -16.08
N THR A 125 19.93 8.69 -16.43
CA THR A 125 21.15 8.44 -17.24
C THR A 125 21.09 9.21 -18.56
N VAL A 126 19.95 9.22 -19.27
CA VAL A 126 19.79 9.99 -20.51
C VAL A 126 19.96 11.50 -20.27
N VAL A 127 19.41 12.04 -19.16
CA VAL A 127 19.56 13.47 -18.83
C VAL A 127 21.01 13.81 -18.48
N LEU A 128 21.66 13.01 -17.62
CA LEU A 128 23.04 13.21 -17.20
C LEU A 128 24.00 13.15 -18.40
N GLU A 129 23.88 12.14 -19.27
CA GLU A 129 24.75 11.99 -20.44
C GLU A 129 24.55 13.13 -21.45
N LYS A 130 23.31 13.60 -21.65
CA LYS A 130 23.03 14.78 -22.48
C LYS A 130 23.54 16.09 -21.84
N ALA A 131 23.64 16.14 -20.52
CA ALA A 131 24.23 17.29 -19.81
C ALA A 131 25.78 17.25 -19.79
N GLY A 132 26.40 16.21 -20.38
CA GLY A 132 27.86 16.10 -20.53
C GLY A 132 28.55 15.23 -19.48
N LEU A 133 27.83 14.55 -18.63
CA LEU A 133 28.36 13.60 -17.64
C LEU A 133 28.35 12.17 -18.23
N LYS A 134 29.45 11.44 -18.07
CA LYS A 134 29.50 10.03 -18.49
C LYS A 134 29.12 9.13 -17.31
N VAL A 135 27.96 8.49 -17.37
CA VAL A 135 27.54 7.54 -16.35
C VAL A 135 28.25 6.21 -16.56
N ARG A 136 29.08 5.78 -15.58
CA ARG A 136 29.85 4.53 -15.64
C ARG A 136 29.03 3.37 -15.12
N LYS A 137 28.60 3.42 -13.86
CA LYS A 137 27.80 2.42 -13.18
C LYS A 137 26.54 3.03 -12.58
N VAL A 138 25.52 2.22 -12.42
CA VAL A 138 24.25 2.62 -11.87
C VAL A 138 23.83 1.66 -10.76
N PHE A 139 23.40 2.21 -9.63
CA PHE A 139 23.04 1.46 -8.44
C PHE A 139 21.66 1.88 -7.93
N VAL A 140 20.93 0.92 -7.35
CA VAL A 140 19.80 1.19 -6.47
C VAL A 140 20.26 0.92 -5.04
N VAL A 141 20.12 1.93 -4.18
CA VAL A 141 20.26 1.80 -2.72
C VAL A 141 18.88 1.54 -2.17
N HIS A 142 18.67 0.37 -1.57
CA HIS A 142 17.35 -0.04 -1.11
C HIS A 142 17.41 -0.64 0.30
N VAL A 143 16.24 -0.80 0.92
CA VAL A 143 16.13 -1.36 2.27
C VAL A 143 16.55 -2.83 2.27
N ASN A 144 17.39 -3.21 3.22
CA ASN A 144 17.70 -4.61 3.51
C ASN A 144 16.65 -5.17 4.48
N ASN A 145 15.67 -5.91 3.96
CA ASN A 145 14.61 -6.52 4.76
C ASN A 145 15.07 -7.62 5.73
N LYS A 146 16.36 -8.04 5.65
CA LYS A 146 16.97 -8.98 6.58
C LYS A 146 17.70 -8.29 7.74
N PHE A 147 17.74 -6.95 7.71
CA PHE A 147 18.27 -6.20 8.83
C PHE A 147 17.37 -6.41 10.06
N GLU A 148 17.99 -6.73 11.19
CA GLU A 148 17.36 -6.76 12.50
C GLU A 148 18.01 -5.70 13.36
N ARG A 149 17.21 -4.83 13.96
CA ARG A 149 17.74 -3.78 14.82
C ARG A 149 18.30 -4.36 16.10
N THR A 150 19.52 -3.96 16.45
CA THR A 150 20.20 -4.24 17.72
C THR A 150 20.93 -2.99 18.16
N GLY A 151 20.30 -2.18 19.02
CA GLY A 151 20.83 -0.88 19.43
C GLY A 151 20.75 0.19 18.34
N ASP A 152 21.86 0.90 18.10
CA ASP A 152 21.92 1.96 17.11
C ASP A 152 21.81 1.42 15.67
N ILE A 153 21.19 2.20 14.79
CA ILE A 153 21.03 1.83 13.39
C ILE A 153 22.37 1.90 12.65
N GLU A 154 22.91 0.74 12.28
CA GLU A 154 24.06 0.63 11.40
C GLU A 154 23.61 0.73 9.93
N VAL A 155 23.76 1.89 9.32
CA VAL A 155 23.24 2.18 7.97
C VAL A 155 23.78 1.19 6.93
N ALA A 156 25.04 0.79 7.01
CA ALA A 156 25.65 -0.19 6.09
C ALA A 156 25.01 -1.60 6.18
N LYS A 157 24.27 -1.89 7.25
CA LYS A 157 23.49 -3.13 7.38
C LYS A 157 22.02 -2.92 7.00
N LEU A 158 21.47 -1.73 7.28
CA LEU A 158 20.09 -1.37 6.96
C LEU A 158 19.89 -1.21 5.45
N ALA A 159 20.84 -0.62 4.75
CA ALA A 159 20.76 -0.36 3.31
C ALA A 159 21.61 -1.36 2.52
N ALA A 160 21.02 -1.87 1.44
CA ALA A 160 21.69 -2.70 0.45
C ALA A 160 21.91 -1.91 -0.84
N GLN A 161 23.03 -2.16 -1.53
CA GLN A 161 23.31 -1.55 -2.84
C GLN A 161 23.30 -2.64 -3.91
N THR A 162 22.45 -2.47 -4.93
CA THR A 162 22.37 -3.38 -6.07
C THR A 162 22.79 -2.67 -7.35
N GLU A 163 23.86 -3.17 -8.03
CA GLU A 163 24.26 -2.68 -9.33
C GLU A 163 23.25 -3.10 -10.40
N VAL A 164 22.75 -2.13 -11.18
CA VAL A 164 21.73 -2.31 -12.22
C VAL A 164 22.17 -1.75 -13.58
N THR A 165 23.47 -1.55 -13.78
CA THR A 165 24.05 -0.91 -14.96
C THR A 165 23.57 -1.55 -16.27
N ASP A 166 23.64 -2.88 -16.40
CA ASP A 166 23.25 -3.56 -17.64
C ASP A 166 21.75 -3.47 -17.91
N GLN A 167 20.92 -3.56 -16.85
CA GLN A 167 19.47 -3.41 -16.96
C GLN A 167 19.10 -2.00 -17.43
N VAL A 168 19.73 -0.97 -16.86
CA VAL A 168 19.53 0.43 -17.24
C VAL A 168 19.99 0.66 -18.69
N ARG A 169 21.17 0.17 -19.06
CA ARG A 169 21.69 0.27 -20.43
C ARG A 169 20.76 -0.36 -21.47
N ALA A 170 20.19 -1.53 -21.16
CA ALA A 170 19.23 -2.21 -22.03
C ALA A 170 17.92 -1.39 -22.25
N LYS A 171 17.59 -0.49 -21.33
CA LYS A 171 16.37 0.35 -21.43
C LYS A 171 16.60 1.73 -22.10
N LEU A 172 17.84 2.16 -22.35
CA LEU A 172 18.13 3.53 -22.83
C LEU A 172 17.41 3.87 -24.13
N GLU A 173 17.44 2.99 -25.14
CA GLU A 173 16.80 3.27 -26.44
C GLU A 173 15.28 3.32 -26.34
N TYR A 174 14.68 2.46 -25.51
CA TYR A 174 13.26 2.54 -25.19
C TYR A 174 12.96 3.87 -24.50
N THR A 175 13.73 4.25 -23.48
CA THR A 175 13.54 5.49 -22.71
C THR A 175 13.66 6.73 -23.60
N LYS A 176 14.63 6.79 -24.51
CA LYS A 176 14.77 7.90 -25.47
C LYS A 176 13.52 8.06 -26.34
N LYS A 177 12.92 6.96 -26.80
CA LYS A 177 11.66 6.99 -27.55
C LYS A 177 10.49 7.48 -26.67
N GLN A 178 10.40 6.99 -25.44
CA GLN A 178 9.35 7.41 -24.50
C GLN A 178 9.47 8.90 -24.12
N ILE A 179 10.68 9.45 -24.03
CA ILE A 179 10.91 10.89 -23.83
C ILE A 179 10.28 11.69 -24.98
N GLN A 180 10.46 11.28 -26.23
CA GLN A 180 9.87 11.98 -27.38
C GLN A 180 8.33 11.97 -27.30
N HIS A 181 7.74 10.83 -26.99
CA HIS A 181 6.29 10.71 -26.82
C HIS A 181 5.79 11.54 -25.63
N ALA A 182 6.52 11.54 -24.51
CA ALA A 182 6.17 12.35 -23.33
C ALA A 182 6.19 13.84 -23.64
N LEU A 183 7.18 14.32 -24.41
CA LEU A 183 7.26 15.72 -24.85
C LEU A 183 6.10 16.08 -25.78
N MET A 184 5.73 15.20 -26.74
CA MET A 184 4.54 15.43 -27.58
C MET A 184 3.27 15.57 -26.74
N VAL A 185 3.07 14.70 -25.75
CA VAL A 185 1.93 14.79 -24.82
C VAL A 185 1.99 16.08 -23.99
N ALA A 186 3.15 16.43 -23.46
CA ALA A 186 3.32 17.62 -22.64
C ALA A 186 3.08 18.94 -23.41
N HIS A 187 3.32 18.96 -24.74
CA HIS A 187 3.07 20.12 -25.59
C HIS A 187 1.68 20.13 -26.24
N SER A 188 0.95 19.00 -26.19
CA SER A 188 -0.38 18.92 -26.80
C SER A 188 -1.36 19.85 -26.07
N PRO A 189 -2.08 20.72 -26.79
CA PRO A 189 -3.16 21.52 -26.20
C PRO A 189 -4.40 20.66 -25.85
N LEU A 190 -4.52 19.46 -26.43
CA LEU A 190 -5.62 18.55 -26.19
C LEU A 190 -5.17 17.39 -25.30
N PRO A 191 -6.01 16.96 -24.35
CA PRO A 191 -5.70 15.82 -23.53
C PRO A 191 -5.63 14.54 -24.39
N PRO A 192 -4.75 13.60 -24.04
CA PRO A 192 -4.84 12.25 -24.59
C PRO A 192 -6.08 11.53 -24.04
N ASP A 193 -6.38 10.36 -24.61
CA ASP A 193 -7.43 9.49 -24.09
C ASP A 193 -7.19 9.16 -22.61
N PHE A 194 -8.25 9.27 -21.79
CA PHE A 194 -8.22 8.97 -20.36
C PHE A 194 -8.52 7.49 -20.04
N SER A 195 -8.84 6.68 -21.06
CA SER A 195 -9.22 5.28 -20.84
C SER A 195 -8.15 4.52 -20.06
N PRO A 196 -8.52 3.74 -19.03
CA PRO A 196 -7.62 2.87 -18.29
C PRO A 196 -6.90 1.81 -19.16
N ARG A 197 -7.31 1.61 -20.42
CA ARG A 197 -6.60 0.75 -21.41
C ARG A 197 -5.16 1.19 -21.67
N HIS A 198 -4.83 2.46 -21.41
CA HIS A 198 -3.50 3.05 -21.64
C HIS A 198 -2.60 3.01 -20.41
N VAL A 199 -3.04 2.37 -19.34
CA VAL A 199 -2.25 2.23 -18.10
C VAL A 199 -1.07 1.30 -18.31
N GLY A 200 0.11 1.75 -17.89
CA GLY A 200 1.35 0.98 -17.82
C GLY A 200 1.88 0.82 -16.39
N LEU A 201 3.00 0.11 -16.25
CA LEU A 201 3.74 -0.06 -14.99
C LEU A 201 2.89 -0.53 -13.79
N ARG A 202 1.86 -1.35 -14.04
CA ARG A 202 0.93 -1.85 -13.01
C ARG A 202 0.24 -0.75 -12.19
N ALA A 203 0.11 0.46 -12.74
CA ALA A 203 -0.44 1.64 -12.05
C ALA A 203 -1.97 1.76 -12.20
N LEU A 204 -2.70 0.63 -12.38
CA LEU A 204 -4.13 0.68 -12.62
C LEU A 204 -4.89 1.29 -11.44
N ASP A 205 -4.61 0.86 -10.23
CA ASP A 205 -5.29 1.37 -9.02
C ASP A 205 -5.05 2.87 -8.83
N GLU A 206 -3.80 3.32 -9.00
CA GLU A 206 -3.43 4.74 -8.92
C GLU A 206 -4.16 5.57 -10.01
N TRP A 207 -4.22 5.03 -11.24
CA TRP A 207 -4.92 5.71 -12.32
C TRP A 207 -6.43 5.73 -12.11
N MET A 208 -7.01 4.62 -11.61
CA MET A 208 -8.45 4.56 -11.34
C MET A 208 -8.89 5.56 -10.28
N ALA A 209 -8.09 5.82 -9.25
CA ALA A 209 -8.37 6.87 -8.28
C ALA A 209 -8.48 8.26 -8.94
N ILE A 210 -7.58 8.56 -9.90
CA ILE A 210 -7.62 9.80 -10.69
C ILE A 210 -8.84 9.80 -11.63
N TYR A 211 -9.07 8.70 -12.34
CA TYR A 211 -10.17 8.55 -13.29
C TYR A 211 -11.53 8.75 -12.61
N GLU A 212 -11.77 8.09 -11.51
CA GLU A 212 -13.03 8.19 -10.75
C GLU A 212 -13.28 9.59 -10.20
N ALA A 213 -12.22 10.28 -9.76
CA ALA A 213 -12.33 11.68 -9.33
C ALA A 213 -12.72 12.63 -10.49
N MET A 214 -12.27 12.33 -11.72
CA MET A 214 -12.62 13.11 -12.89
C MET A 214 -14.02 12.79 -13.47
N PHE A 215 -14.46 11.54 -13.34
CA PHE A 215 -15.72 11.04 -13.92
C PHE A 215 -16.68 10.48 -12.86
N PRO A 216 -17.07 11.28 -11.84
CA PRO A 216 -17.93 10.83 -10.75
C PRO A 216 -19.37 10.49 -11.19
N GLN A 217 -19.74 10.84 -12.43
CA GLN A 217 -21.06 10.60 -13.01
C GLN A 217 -21.16 9.27 -13.76
N ASP A 218 -20.06 8.52 -13.87
CA ASP A 218 -20.06 7.23 -14.55
C ASP A 218 -21.01 6.25 -13.85
N HIS A 219 -21.59 5.35 -14.66
CA HIS A 219 -22.49 4.32 -14.14
C HIS A 219 -21.83 3.53 -13.00
N PRO A 220 -22.51 3.30 -11.85
CA PRO A 220 -21.87 2.63 -10.70
C PRO A 220 -21.33 1.23 -11.03
N HIS A 221 -21.95 0.50 -12.00
CA HIS A 221 -21.48 -0.79 -12.48
C HIS A 221 -20.90 -0.67 -13.90
N ASN A 222 -20.10 0.38 -14.20
CA ASN A 222 -19.35 0.48 -15.43
C ASN A 222 -18.27 -0.62 -15.51
N ILE A 223 -17.71 -0.86 -16.73
CA ILE A 223 -16.72 -1.92 -16.95
C ILE A 223 -15.45 -1.76 -16.09
N PHE A 224 -15.13 -0.55 -15.65
CA PHE A 224 -13.95 -0.25 -14.83
C PHE A 224 -14.10 -0.72 -13.38
N LYS A 225 -15.31 -1.11 -12.95
CA LYS A 225 -15.59 -1.74 -11.66
C LYS A 225 -15.53 -3.28 -11.71
N LEU A 226 -15.10 -3.85 -12.85
CA LEU A 226 -14.90 -5.30 -12.95
C LEU A 226 -13.72 -5.71 -12.06
N THR A 227 -13.94 -6.70 -11.20
CA THR A 227 -12.89 -7.20 -10.30
C THR A 227 -11.70 -7.77 -11.10
N HIS A 228 -10.49 -7.68 -10.55
CA HIS A 228 -9.26 -8.10 -11.25
C HIS A 228 -9.14 -7.54 -12.67
N LEU A 229 -9.58 -6.30 -12.85
CA LEU A 229 -9.46 -5.56 -14.10
C LEU A 229 -7.98 -5.41 -14.50
N ASN A 230 -7.74 -5.38 -15.81
CA ASN A 230 -6.44 -5.02 -16.36
C ASN A 230 -6.62 -4.23 -17.66
N PRO A 231 -5.60 -3.48 -18.12
CA PRO A 231 -5.71 -2.64 -19.32
C PRO A 231 -6.12 -3.39 -20.60
N GLN A 232 -5.73 -4.66 -20.73
CA GLN A 232 -6.11 -5.47 -21.90
C GLN A 232 -7.62 -5.74 -21.92
N ILE A 233 -8.20 -6.17 -20.79
CA ILE A 233 -9.65 -6.42 -20.66
C ILE A 233 -10.42 -5.12 -20.91
N VAL A 234 -9.94 -3.98 -20.39
CA VAL A 234 -10.54 -2.66 -20.69
C VAL A 234 -10.59 -2.43 -22.19
N GLY A 235 -9.45 -2.57 -22.87
CA GLY A 235 -9.38 -2.35 -24.31
C GLY A 235 -10.32 -3.25 -25.11
N GLU A 236 -10.35 -4.54 -24.79
CA GLU A 236 -11.24 -5.51 -25.45
C GLU A 236 -12.73 -5.18 -25.28
N LEU A 237 -13.14 -4.75 -24.04
CA LEU A 237 -14.53 -4.36 -23.77
C LEU A 237 -14.91 -3.05 -24.45
N GLU A 238 -14.05 -2.05 -24.44
CA GLU A 238 -14.29 -0.77 -25.14
C GLU A 238 -14.37 -0.96 -26.66
N ASP A 239 -13.52 -1.80 -27.26
CA ASP A 239 -13.55 -2.11 -28.69
C ASP A 239 -14.86 -2.82 -29.10
N LEU A 240 -15.52 -3.53 -28.19
CA LEU A 240 -16.85 -4.10 -28.35
C LEU A 240 -17.97 -3.09 -28.07
N GLY A 241 -17.66 -1.86 -27.65
CA GLY A 241 -18.63 -0.83 -27.28
C GLY A 241 -19.35 -1.09 -25.95
N VAL A 242 -18.86 -2.01 -25.10
CA VAL A 242 -19.42 -2.36 -23.81
C VAL A 242 -19.11 -1.27 -22.80
N LYS A 243 -20.11 -0.79 -22.09
CA LYS A 243 -19.99 0.30 -21.10
C LYS A 243 -20.23 -0.16 -19.66
N THR A 244 -21.08 -1.16 -19.49
CA THR A 244 -21.44 -1.68 -18.16
C THR A 244 -21.13 -3.17 -18.04
N ILE A 245 -20.94 -3.62 -16.79
CA ILE A 245 -20.69 -5.04 -16.49
C ILE A 245 -21.84 -5.93 -16.96
N ALA A 246 -23.09 -5.44 -16.93
CA ALA A 246 -24.26 -6.19 -17.40
C ALA A 246 -24.26 -6.41 -18.92
N GLU A 247 -23.61 -5.54 -19.70
CA GLU A 247 -23.53 -5.63 -21.16
C GLU A 247 -22.43 -6.59 -21.65
N ILE A 248 -21.56 -7.10 -20.78
CA ILE A 248 -20.46 -8.00 -21.17
C ILE A 248 -21.05 -9.22 -21.87
N PRO A 249 -20.64 -9.54 -23.13
CA PRO A 249 -21.22 -10.63 -23.89
C PRO A 249 -21.01 -12.00 -23.25
N GLU A 250 -21.95 -12.93 -23.49
CA GLU A 250 -21.73 -14.33 -23.19
C GLU A 250 -20.53 -14.86 -23.98
N GLY A 251 -19.69 -15.66 -23.29
CA GLY A 251 -18.47 -16.19 -23.91
C GLY A 251 -17.27 -15.25 -23.90
N PHE A 252 -17.40 -14.00 -23.41
CA PHE A 252 -16.24 -13.15 -23.17
C PHE A 252 -15.31 -13.83 -22.15
N LYS A 253 -14.00 -13.82 -22.41
CA LYS A 253 -13.02 -14.51 -21.58
C LYS A 253 -12.82 -13.83 -20.24
N LEU A 254 -13.38 -14.40 -19.19
CA LEU A 254 -13.32 -13.91 -17.80
C LEU A 254 -12.77 -15.00 -16.88
N ASN A 255 -12.12 -14.60 -15.80
CA ASN A 255 -11.81 -15.52 -14.71
C ASN A 255 -13.07 -15.80 -13.87
N SER A 256 -12.99 -16.79 -12.98
CA SER A 256 -14.15 -17.23 -12.19
C SER A 256 -14.75 -16.12 -11.28
N LYS A 257 -13.93 -15.23 -10.74
CA LYS A 257 -14.42 -14.11 -9.91
C LYS A 257 -15.15 -13.07 -10.75
N GLN A 258 -14.58 -12.72 -11.92
CA GLN A 258 -15.20 -11.82 -12.89
C GLN A 258 -16.52 -12.41 -13.42
N GLN A 259 -16.54 -13.70 -13.76
CA GLN A 259 -17.76 -14.37 -14.23
C GLN A 259 -18.87 -14.32 -13.19
N ARG A 260 -18.57 -14.57 -11.91
CA ARG A 260 -19.55 -14.43 -10.81
C ARG A 260 -20.09 -13.01 -10.69
N GLN A 261 -19.21 -12.01 -10.75
CA GLN A 261 -19.63 -10.60 -10.70
C GLN A 261 -20.55 -10.25 -11.87
N VAL A 262 -20.21 -10.65 -13.09
CA VAL A 262 -21.04 -10.43 -14.29
C VAL A 262 -22.40 -11.12 -14.15
N THR A 263 -22.42 -12.36 -13.69
CA THR A 263 -23.67 -13.13 -13.49
C THR A 263 -24.57 -12.44 -12.46
N ALA A 264 -24.05 -12.07 -11.30
CA ALA A 264 -24.81 -11.37 -10.26
C ALA A 264 -25.33 -10.01 -10.76
N THR A 265 -24.51 -9.26 -11.49
CA THR A 265 -24.90 -7.94 -12.04
C THR A 265 -26.01 -8.09 -13.08
N LYS A 266 -25.93 -9.08 -13.98
CA LYS A 266 -26.98 -9.35 -14.99
C LYS A 266 -28.28 -9.83 -14.37
N ALA A 267 -28.20 -10.67 -13.34
CA ALA A 267 -29.35 -11.21 -12.65
C ALA A 267 -30.06 -10.17 -11.74
N ASP A 268 -29.37 -9.10 -11.40
CA ASP A 268 -29.82 -8.06 -10.43
C ASP A 268 -30.35 -8.66 -9.10
N ARG A 269 -29.69 -9.72 -8.63
CA ARG A 269 -30.08 -10.43 -7.40
C ARG A 269 -28.86 -11.04 -6.73
N ARG A 270 -28.99 -11.31 -5.44
CA ARG A 270 -28.04 -12.07 -4.66
C ARG A 270 -28.03 -13.54 -5.09
N GLU A 271 -26.85 -14.11 -5.14
CA GLU A 271 -26.65 -15.55 -5.32
C GLU A 271 -26.11 -16.13 -4.01
N VAL A 272 -26.81 -17.13 -3.46
CA VAL A 272 -26.48 -17.70 -2.14
C VAL A 272 -26.47 -19.22 -2.25
N ASN A 273 -25.32 -19.83 -1.99
CA ASN A 273 -25.18 -21.28 -1.82
C ASN A 273 -25.37 -21.61 -0.33
N LYS A 274 -26.64 -21.83 0.06
CA LYS A 274 -27.03 -22.08 1.46
C LYS A 274 -26.39 -23.31 2.05
N GLU A 275 -26.20 -24.38 1.25
CA GLU A 275 -25.60 -25.64 1.70
C GLU A 275 -24.15 -25.45 2.12
N ASN A 276 -23.33 -24.84 1.26
CA ASN A 276 -21.92 -24.60 1.58
C ASN A 276 -21.75 -23.68 2.81
N ILE A 277 -22.60 -22.65 2.93
CA ILE A 277 -22.57 -21.75 4.10
C ILE A 277 -22.97 -22.49 5.36
N LYS A 278 -24.02 -23.32 5.31
CA LYS A 278 -24.48 -24.11 6.45
C LYS A 278 -23.39 -25.08 6.92
N ASP A 279 -22.77 -25.81 5.99
CA ASP A 279 -21.67 -26.75 6.29
C ASP A 279 -20.43 -26.04 6.85
N PHE A 280 -20.19 -24.82 6.41
CA PHE A 280 -19.10 -23.99 6.93
C PHE A 280 -19.39 -23.56 8.39
N LEU A 281 -20.56 -23.02 8.66
CA LEU A 281 -20.95 -22.56 10.00
C LEU A 281 -21.08 -23.71 11.01
N ALA A 282 -21.45 -24.92 10.55
CA ALA A 282 -21.58 -26.10 11.40
C ALA A 282 -20.24 -26.61 11.99
N LYS A 283 -19.12 -26.10 11.51
CA LYS A 283 -17.77 -26.45 12.03
C LYS A 283 -17.34 -25.63 13.24
N PHE A 284 -18.10 -24.56 13.57
CA PHE A 284 -17.72 -23.65 14.63
C PHE A 284 -18.10 -24.19 16.01
N GLU A 285 -17.16 -24.09 16.92
CA GLU A 285 -17.30 -24.53 18.31
C GLU A 285 -17.37 -23.30 19.24
N TYR A 286 -18.38 -23.22 20.08
CA TYR A 286 -18.52 -22.16 21.08
C TYR A 286 -17.53 -22.31 22.24
N PRO A 287 -17.11 -21.17 22.86
CA PRO A 287 -17.44 -19.80 22.52
C PRO A 287 -16.81 -19.38 21.17
N LEU A 288 -17.47 -18.48 20.43
CA LEU A 288 -16.93 -17.88 19.23
C LEU A 288 -16.23 -16.57 19.60
N TYR A 289 -15.00 -16.40 19.10
CA TYR A 289 -14.24 -15.17 19.25
C TYR A 289 -14.11 -14.51 17.90
N PHE A 290 -14.53 -13.26 17.77
CA PHE A 290 -14.33 -12.43 16.58
C PHE A 290 -13.16 -11.52 16.88
N PHE A 291 -12.06 -11.72 16.16
CA PHE A 291 -10.76 -11.20 16.52
C PHE A 291 -10.12 -10.43 15.38
N ASP A 292 -9.50 -9.30 15.69
CA ASP A 292 -8.80 -8.46 14.73
C ASP A 292 -7.61 -7.75 15.38
N TYR A 293 -6.53 -7.53 14.60
CA TYR A 293 -5.35 -6.78 14.97
C TYR A 293 -5.28 -5.46 14.21
N GLU A 294 -4.79 -4.40 14.90
CA GLU A 294 -4.21 -3.24 14.25
C GLU A 294 -2.70 -3.26 14.40
N THR A 295 -2.00 -2.98 13.29
CA THR A 295 -0.54 -3.06 13.24
C THR A 295 0.07 -1.77 12.72
N PHE A 296 1.30 -1.47 13.16
CA PHE A 296 2.14 -0.50 12.49
C PHE A 296 3.33 -1.18 11.82
N SER A 297 3.90 -0.50 10.84
CA SER A 297 5.20 -0.85 10.28
C SER A 297 6.02 0.42 10.07
N ALA A 298 7.34 0.27 10.01
CA ALA A 298 8.24 1.39 9.75
C ALA A 298 9.42 0.92 8.88
N VAL A 299 9.88 1.81 8.02
CA VAL A 299 11.06 1.55 7.19
C VAL A 299 12.32 1.45 8.05
N ILE A 300 12.41 2.29 9.09
CA ILE A 300 13.43 2.22 10.12
C ILE A 300 12.82 1.56 11.36
N PRO A 301 13.23 0.34 11.73
CA PRO A 301 12.67 -0.34 12.88
C PRO A 301 12.83 0.49 14.17
N PRO A 302 11.74 0.85 14.87
CA PRO A 302 11.83 1.71 16.06
C PRO A 302 12.37 0.99 17.30
N PHE A 303 12.33 -0.36 17.35
CA PHE A 303 12.73 -1.15 18.50
C PHE A 303 13.66 -2.29 18.12
N ASP A 304 14.50 -2.74 19.06
CA ASP A 304 15.36 -3.90 18.91
C ASP A 304 14.54 -5.17 18.61
N GLY A 305 15.09 -6.05 17.80
CA GLY A 305 14.44 -7.28 17.34
C GLY A 305 13.43 -7.10 16.22
N LEU A 306 13.19 -5.87 15.73
CA LEU A 306 12.32 -5.61 14.58
C LEU A 306 13.12 -5.51 13.29
N HIS A 307 12.45 -5.89 12.20
CA HIS A 307 12.92 -5.74 10.83
C HIS A 307 12.21 -4.56 10.12
N PRO A 308 12.83 -3.99 9.07
CA PRO A 308 12.13 -3.02 8.23
C PRO A 308 10.81 -3.57 7.69
N TYR A 309 9.75 -2.76 7.76
CA TYR A 309 8.39 -3.10 7.32
C TYR A 309 7.73 -4.29 8.03
N GLN A 310 8.31 -4.78 9.13
CA GLN A 310 7.64 -5.77 9.94
C GLN A 310 6.35 -5.20 10.54
N GLN A 311 5.26 -5.95 10.38
CA GLN A 311 3.95 -5.57 10.91
C GLN A 311 3.88 -5.92 12.40
N MET A 312 3.98 -4.92 13.27
CA MET A 312 3.92 -5.11 14.72
C MET A 312 2.53 -4.75 15.25
N PRO A 313 1.78 -5.70 15.85
CA PRO A 313 0.51 -5.40 16.48
C PRO A 313 0.67 -4.45 17.67
N PHE A 314 -0.12 -3.38 17.68
CA PHE A 314 -0.20 -2.43 18.79
C PHE A 314 -1.57 -2.42 19.48
N GLN A 315 -2.57 -3.01 18.82
CA GLN A 315 -3.95 -3.08 19.28
C GLN A 315 -4.60 -4.38 18.83
N TYR A 316 -5.55 -4.86 19.62
CA TYR A 316 -6.53 -5.85 19.16
C TYR A 316 -7.91 -5.55 19.74
N SER A 317 -8.93 -6.15 19.10
CA SER A 317 -10.29 -6.24 19.58
C SER A 317 -10.79 -7.68 19.52
N ILE A 318 -11.59 -8.08 20.51
CA ILE A 318 -12.20 -9.41 20.63
C ILE A 318 -13.66 -9.25 21.04
N HIS A 319 -14.60 -9.62 20.17
CA HIS A 319 -15.96 -9.91 20.59
C HIS A 319 -16.09 -11.41 20.83
N ARG A 320 -16.61 -11.79 22.00
CA ARG A 320 -16.87 -13.19 22.37
C ARG A 320 -18.38 -13.42 22.42
N LEU A 321 -18.86 -14.40 21.66
CA LEU A 321 -20.23 -14.86 21.63
C LEU A 321 -20.31 -16.25 22.24
N ASP A 322 -21.02 -16.40 23.35
CA ASP A 322 -21.30 -17.68 24.00
C ASP A 322 -22.50 -18.39 23.35
N GLU A 323 -22.65 -19.69 23.62
CA GLU A 323 -23.71 -20.52 23.03
C GLU A 323 -25.10 -20.05 23.43
N ASP A 324 -25.26 -19.44 24.59
CA ASP A 324 -26.53 -18.85 25.08
C ASP A 324 -26.88 -17.49 24.43
N GLY A 325 -26.02 -16.99 23.55
CA GLY A 325 -26.17 -15.69 22.87
C GLY A 325 -25.58 -14.50 23.62
N THR A 326 -24.92 -14.73 24.76
CA THR A 326 -24.26 -13.64 25.52
C THR A 326 -23.06 -13.13 24.70
N LEU A 327 -23.06 -11.82 24.42
CA LEU A 327 -21.97 -11.12 23.73
C LEU A 327 -21.17 -10.28 24.71
N THR A 328 -19.85 -10.47 24.76
CA THR A 328 -18.93 -9.65 25.55
C THR A 328 -17.81 -9.11 24.67
N HIS A 329 -17.16 -8.01 25.10
CA HIS A 329 -16.09 -7.35 24.36
C HIS A 329 -14.87 -7.15 25.26
N LYS A 330 -13.69 -7.41 24.70
CA LYS A 330 -12.39 -7.10 25.28
C LYS A 330 -11.51 -6.47 24.21
N GLU A 331 -10.65 -5.57 24.63
CA GLU A 331 -9.77 -4.84 23.74
C GLU A 331 -8.47 -4.48 24.42
N PHE A 332 -7.43 -4.25 23.66
CA PHE A 332 -6.13 -3.78 24.09
C PHE A 332 -5.62 -2.72 23.13
N LEU A 333 -5.06 -1.64 23.67
CA LEU A 333 -4.34 -0.61 22.91
C LEU A 333 -3.06 -0.26 23.67
N HIS A 334 -1.91 -0.39 22.99
CA HIS A 334 -0.64 0.07 23.54
C HIS A 334 -0.51 1.59 23.35
N THR A 335 -0.29 2.32 24.46
CA THR A 335 -0.26 3.79 24.45
C THR A 335 1.07 4.36 24.97
N GLN A 336 2.12 3.55 25.05
CA GLN A 336 3.43 3.97 25.55
C GLN A 336 4.44 3.99 24.40
N ASN A 337 5.48 4.83 24.51
CA ASN A 337 6.62 4.79 23.59
C ASN A 337 7.54 3.62 23.97
N SER A 338 7.09 2.42 23.65
CA SER A 338 7.83 1.17 23.88
C SER A 338 7.31 0.08 22.95
N ASN A 339 8.08 -1.02 22.78
CA ASN A 339 7.64 -2.15 21.96
C ASN A 339 6.30 -2.72 22.47
N PRO A 340 5.22 -2.70 21.65
CA PRO A 340 3.89 -3.15 22.09
C PRO A 340 3.76 -4.67 22.20
N GLY A 341 4.65 -5.45 21.58
CA GLY A 341 4.46 -6.89 21.40
C GLY A 341 4.31 -7.67 22.70
N LEU A 342 5.20 -7.47 23.68
CA LEU A 342 5.13 -8.22 24.94
C LEU A 342 3.89 -7.89 25.79
N PRO A 343 3.53 -6.61 26.04
CA PRO A 343 2.29 -6.28 26.73
C PRO A 343 1.05 -6.83 26.02
N LEU A 344 1.02 -6.74 24.70
CA LEU A 344 -0.10 -7.18 23.88
C LEU A 344 -0.29 -8.69 23.95
N ILE A 345 0.76 -9.49 23.69
CA ILE A 345 0.65 -10.96 23.69
C ILE A 345 0.29 -11.50 25.06
N LYS A 346 0.81 -10.90 26.11
CA LYS A 346 0.49 -11.28 27.50
C LYS A 346 -1.00 -11.10 27.77
N GLN A 347 -1.58 -9.95 27.40
CA GLN A 347 -3.00 -9.68 27.62
C GLN A 347 -3.89 -10.53 26.69
N LEU A 348 -3.45 -10.73 25.43
CA LEU A 348 -4.19 -11.53 24.46
C LEU A 348 -4.40 -12.97 24.94
N VAL A 349 -3.38 -13.62 25.47
CA VAL A 349 -3.47 -14.99 25.99
C VAL A 349 -4.49 -15.11 27.12
N GLU A 350 -4.60 -14.07 27.97
CA GLU A 350 -5.60 -14.03 29.06
C GLU A 350 -7.02 -13.80 28.51
N ASP A 351 -7.17 -13.05 27.43
CA ASP A 351 -8.47 -12.61 26.92
C ASP A 351 -9.14 -13.61 25.97
N ILE A 352 -8.34 -14.34 25.14
CA ILE A 352 -8.88 -15.18 24.08
C ILE A 352 -9.21 -16.60 24.51
N GLY A 353 -8.81 -17.01 25.74
CA GLY A 353 -9.04 -18.33 26.29
C GLY A 353 -8.41 -19.47 25.45
N GLU A 354 -8.64 -20.71 25.89
CA GLU A 354 -7.99 -21.90 25.28
C GLU A 354 -8.88 -22.71 24.36
N LYS A 355 -10.19 -22.47 24.32
CA LYS A 355 -11.20 -23.25 23.59
C LYS A 355 -12.08 -22.36 22.72
N GLY A 356 -12.78 -22.99 21.80
CA GLY A 356 -13.70 -22.32 20.89
C GLY A 356 -13.06 -21.87 19.59
N THR A 357 -13.89 -21.49 18.64
CA THR A 357 -13.44 -21.04 17.30
C THR A 357 -13.09 -19.56 17.33
N VAL A 358 -11.97 -19.21 16.72
CA VAL A 358 -11.55 -17.80 16.54
C VAL A 358 -11.81 -17.40 15.10
N LEU A 359 -12.73 -16.47 14.91
CA LEU A 359 -13.16 -15.97 13.61
C LEU A 359 -12.44 -14.66 13.32
N VAL A 360 -11.80 -14.59 12.16
CA VAL A 360 -11.05 -13.45 11.68
C VAL A 360 -11.50 -13.09 10.27
N TRP A 361 -11.07 -11.94 9.77
CA TRP A 361 -11.29 -11.56 8.39
C TRP A 361 -9.95 -11.49 7.65
N TYR A 362 -9.62 -12.54 6.88
CA TYR A 362 -8.35 -12.78 6.20
C TYR A 362 -7.30 -13.47 7.10
N GLU A 363 -7.51 -14.76 7.40
CA GLU A 363 -6.76 -15.56 8.38
C GLU A 363 -5.23 -15.52 8.24
N SER A 364 -4.70 -15.35 7.04
CA SER A 364 -3.25 -15.35 6.83
C SER A 364 -2.57 -14.13 7.46
N PHE A 365 -3.30 -13.03 7.66
CA PHE A 365 -2.76 -11.86 8.35
C PHE A 365 -2.60 -12.13 9.83
N GLU A 366 -3.67 -12.52 10.54
CA GLU A 366 -3.64 -12.76 11.98
C GLU A 366 -2.74 -13.93 12.33
N LYS A 367 -2.79 -15.03 11.56
CA LYS A 367 -1.89 -16.18 11.76
C LYS A 367 -0.42 -15.79 11.61
N GLY A 368 -0.11 -14.97 10.61
CA GLY A 368 1.25 -14.47 10.41
C GLY A 368 1.72 -13.60 11.59
N ARG A 369 0.86 -12.71 12.10
CA ARG A 369 1.22 -11.88 13.29
C ARG A 369 1.42 -12.73 14.54
N ASN A 370 0.58 -13.75 14.74
CA ASN A 370 0.75 -14.67 15.86
C ASN A 370 2.08 -15.46 15.75
N GLU A 371 2.47 -15.90 14.57
CA GLU A 371 3.76 -16.59 14.33
C GLU A 371 4.94 -15.66 14.66
N GLU A 372 4.91 -14.41 14.16
CA GLU A 372 5.96 -13.42 14.41
C GLU A 372 6.06 -13.07 15.91
N LEU A 373 4.93 -12.90 16.59
CA LEU A 373 4.92 -12.69 18.05
C LEU A 373 5.47 -13.91 18.81
N GLY A 374 5.13 -15.12 18.38
CA GLY A 374 5.68 -16.36 18.98
C GLY A 374 7.18 -16.54 18.76
N LEU A 375 7.72 -16.06 17.61
CA LEU A 375 9.16 -16.03 17.37
C LEU A 375 9.88 -14.99 18.24
N MET A 376 9.28 -13.82 18.39
CA MET A 376 9.84 -12.71 19.17
C MET A 376 9.78 -12.99 20.69
N PHE A 377 8.72 -13.68 21.15
CA PHE A 377 8.49 -14.02 22.56
C PHE A 377 8.31 -15.53 22.71
N PRO A 378 9.41 -16.32 22.73
CA PRO A 378 9.37 -17.80 22.71
C PRO A 378 8.56 -18.44 23.85
N GLU A 379 8.43 -17.75 24.99
CA GLU A 379 7.61 -18.20 26.12
C GLU A 379 6.11 -18.28 25.78
N TYR A 380 5.64 -17.56 24.74
CA TYR A 380 4.26 -17.58 24.24
C TYR A 380 4.09 -18.37 22.93
N ALA A 381 5.18 -18.92 22.36
CA ALA A 381 5.15 -19.58 21.05
C ALA A 381 4.10 -20.70 20.98
N GLN A 382 3.95 -21.48 22.06
CA GLN A 382 2.99 -22.58 22.11
C GLN A 382 1.54 -22.06 22.12
N GLN A 383 1.25 -21.00 22.85
CA GLN A 383 -0.08 -20.39 22.91
C GLN A 383 -0.45 -19.77 21.55
N MET A 384 0.48 -19.08 20.88
CA MET A 384 0.26 -18.52 19.54
C MET A 384 0.00 -19.61 18.49
N LYS A 385 0.72 -20.74 18.57
CA LYS A 385 0.46 -21.89 17.71
C LYS A 385 -0.94 -22.49 17.95
N GLN A 386 -1.33 -22.68 19.21
CA GLN A 386 -2.66 -23.19 19.57
C GLN A 386 -3.77 -22.22 19.17
N LEU A 387 -3.54 -20.92 19.27
CA LEU A 387 -4.45 -19.89 18.75
C LEU A 387 -4.64 -20.03 17.24
N ASN A 388 -3.54 -20.16 16.48
CA ASN A 388 -3.60 -20.33 15.02
C ASN A 388 -4.36 -21.60 14.57
N GLU A 389 -4.32 -22.67 15.36
CA GLU A 389 -5.05 -23.90 15.06
C GLU A 389 -6.58 -23.74 15.17
N ARG A 390 -7.07 -22.73 15.91
CA ARG A 390 -8.50 -22.42 16.12
C ARG A 390 -9.01 -21.31 15.19
N ILE A 391 -8.12 -20.63 14.46
CA ILE A 391 -8.51 -19.53 13.57
C ILE A 391 -9.18 -20.07 12.32
N VAL A 392 -10.34 -19.48 12.00
CA VAL A 392 -11.13 -19.72 10.80
C VAL A 392 -11.46 -18.40 10.14
N ASP A 393 -11.30 -18.33 8.83
CA ASP A 393 -11.55 -17.13 8.03
C ASP A 393 -13.03 -16.95 7.71
N LEU A 394 -13.70 -16.00 8.33
CA LEU A 394 -15.12 -15.67 8.09
C LEU A 394 -15.35 -15.02 6.71
N MET A 395 -14.30 -14.58 6.01
CA MET A 395 -14.38 -14.08 4.63
C MET A 395 -14.70 -15.19 3.62
N VAL A 396 -14.45 -16.47 3.95
CA VAL A 396 -14.56 -17.62 3.02
C VAL A 396 -15.87 -17.67 2.24
N PRO A 397 -17.07 -17.51 2.82
CA PRO A 397 -18.33 -17.53 2.07
C PRO A 397 -18.37 -16.51 0.92
N PHE A 398 -17.80 -15.35 1.11
CA PHE A 398 -17.74 -14.25 0.14
C PHE A 398 -16.61 -14.46 -0.87
N ALA A 399 -15.41 -14.77 -0.40
CA ALA A 399 -14.23 -15.00 -1.25
C ALA A 399 -14.39 -16.22 -2.18
N SER A 400 -15.05 -17.28 -1.69
CA SER A 400 -15.36 -18.48 -2.48
C SER A 400 -16.56 -18.32 -3.41
N GLY A 401 -17.31 -17.20 -3.26
CA GLY A 401 -18.50 -16.92 -4.06
C GLY A 401 -19.69 -17.79 -3.68
N TRP A 402 -19.80 -18.22 -2.42
CA TRP A 402 -21.02 -18.86 -1.90
C TRP A 402 -22.09 -17.82 -1.57
N PHE A 403 -21.66 -16.59 -1.31
CA PHE A 403 -22.52 -15.43 -1.18
C PHE A 403 -22.01 -14.34 -2.10
N VAL A 404 -22.79 -13.95 -3.11
CA VAL A 404 -22.43 -12.92 -4.09
C VAL A 404 -23.54 -11.88 -4.18
N ASP A 405 -23.15 -10.62 -4.13
CA ASP A 405 -24.01 -9.47 -4.42
C ASP A 405 -23.31 -8.57 -5.44
N LYS A 406 -24.07 -7.98 -6.37
CA LYS A 406 -23.52 -7.08 -7.39
C LYS A 406 -22.79 -5.87 -6.78
N ASP A 407 -23.31 -5.39 -5.64
CA ASP A 407 -22.81 -4.20 -4.94
C ASP A 407 -21.53 -4.48 -4.10
N PHE A 408 -21.07 -5.73 -4.03
CA PHE A 408 -19.73 -6.05 -3.54
C PHE A 408 -18.64 -5.72 -4.56
N PHE A 409 -19.00 -5.48 -5.82
CA PHE A 409 -18.06 -5.23 -6.93
C PHE A 409 -17.00 -6.34 -7.05
N GLY A 410 -17.39 -7.59 -6.79
CA GLY A 410 -16.47 -8.75 -6.80
C GLY A 410 -15.45 -8.80 -5.66
N SER A 411 -15.55 -7.90 -4.69
CA SER A 411 -14.72 -7.85 -3.49
C SER A 411 -15.30 -8.71 -2.38
N ALA A 412 -14.42 -9.29 -1.55
CA ALA A 412 -14.78 -9.93 -0.28
C ALA A 412 -14.29 -9.12 0.94
N SER A 413 -13.79 -7.89 0.75
CA SER A 413 -13.39 -7.03 1.86
C SER A 413 -14.56 -6.71 2.77
N ILE A 414 -14.35 -6.77 4.10
CA ILE A 414 -15.39 -6.44 5.08
C ILE A 414 -15.98 -5.05 4.82
N LYS A 415 -15.17 -4.08 4.43
CA LYS A 415 -15.58 -2.69 4.12
C LYS A 415 -16.45 -2.56 2.86
N LYS A 416 -16.49 -3.60 2.01
CA LYS A 416 -17.37 -3.70 0.83
C LYS A 416 -18.61 -4.56 1.12
N VAL A 417 -18.44 -5.66 1.85
CA VAL A 417 -19.52 -6.61 2.15
C VAL A 417 -20.45 -6.08 3.22
N PHE A 418 -19.90 -5.63 4.35
CA PHE A 418 -20.68 -5.22 5.52
C PHE A 418 -21.69 -4.10 5.24
N PRO A 419 -21.34 -2.97 4.59
CA PRO A 419 -22.30 -1.88 4.35
C PRO A 419 -23.46 -2.25 3.40
N VAL A 420 -23.27 -3.27 2.56
CA VAL A 420 -24.30 -3.76 1.63
C VAL A 420 -25.30 -4.68 2.34
N LEU A 421 -24.82 -5.46 3.30
CA LEU A 421 -25.66 -6.44 4.02
C LEU A 421 -26.28 -5.86 5.29
N ILE A 422 -25.55 -4.99 5.99
CA ILE A 422 -25.92 -4.42 7.29
C ILE A 422 -25.85 -2.89 7.17
N SER A 423 -27.02 -2.24 7.06
CA SER A 423 -27.10 -0.79 6.85
C SER A 423 -27.11 0.05 8.14
N GLU A 424 -27.35 -0.57 9.29
CA GLU A 424 -27.59 0.11 10.57
C GLU A 424 -26.30 0.64 11.20
N ILE A 425 -25.17 0.00 10.93
CA ILE A 425 -23.85 0.32 11.47
C ILE A 425 -22.95 0.80 10.32
N SER A 426 -22.17 1.85 10.54
CA SER A 426 -21.37 2.44 9.47
C SER A 426 -20.06 3.04 9.96
N TYR A 427 -18.96 2.69 9.28
CA TYR A 427 -17.65 3.32 9.41
C TYR A 427 -17.65 4.82 9.13
N LYS A 428 -18.66 5.34 8.40
CA LYS A 428 -18.72 6.76 8.02
C LYS A 428 -18.76 7.73 9.20
N LYS A 429 -19.22 7.26 10.37
CA LYS A 429 -19.33 8.07 11.59
C LYS A 429 -18.04 8.10 12.41
N LEU A 430 -17.08 7.23 12.12
CA LEU A 430 -15.80 7.19 12.80
C LEU A 430 -14.87 8.27 12.28
N HIS A 431 -13.96 8.75 13.12
CA HIS A 431 -12.86 9.63 12.73
C HIS A 431 -11.78 8.85 11.97
N ILE A 432 -11.42 7.67 12.48
CA ILE A 432 -10.53 6.72 11.81
C ILE A 432 -11.41 5.72 11.03
N LYS A 433 -11.13 5.53 9.74
CA LYS A 433 -11.95 4.72 8.83
C LYS A 433 -11.17 3.63 8.11
N GLU A 434 -9.86 3.68 8.19
CA GLU A 434 -8.94 2.78 7.47
C GLU A 434 -7.74 2.42 8.34
N GLY A 435 -7.25 1.17 8.23
CA GLY A 435 -6.11 0.67 8.99
C GLY A 435 -4.83 1.47 8.76
N GLY A 436 -4.59 1.96 7.53
CA GLY A 436 -3.44 2.83 7.24
C GLY A 436 -3.46 4.13 8.06
N THR A 437 -4.64 4.77 8.20
CA THR A 437 -4.81 5.95 9.06
C THR A 437 -4.63 5.57 10.53
N ALA A 438 -5.15 4.42 10.99
CA ALA A 438 -4.97 3.94 12.35
C ALA A 438 -3.50 3.75 12.70
N SER A 439 -2.75 3.06 11.82
CA SER A 439 -1.30 2.84 11.95
C SER A 439 -0.52 4.15 12.05
N ARG A 440 -0.77 5.08 11.12
CA ARG A 440 -0.08 6.38 11.08
C ARG A 440 -0.36 7.21 12.33
N VAL A 441 -1.63 7.41 12.68
CA VAL A 441 -2.02 8.22 13.83
C VAL A 441 -1.50 7.63 15.14
N TRP A 442 -1.48 6.29 15.26
CA TRP A 442 -0.87 5.63 16.41
C TRP A 442 0.63 5.89 16.50
N LYS A 443 1.38 5.73 15.38
CA LYS A 443 2.82 6.00 15.31
C LYS A 443 3.14 7.44 15.70
N GLU A 444 2.51 8.41 15.06
CA GLU A 444 2.68 9.85 15.32
C GLU A 444 2.42 10.19 16.81
N THR A 445 1.32 9.66 17.36
CA THR A 445 0.87 10.04 18.72
C THR A 445 1.65 9.32 19.82
N PHE A 446 1.89 8.01 19.68
CA PHE A 446 2.40 7.19 20.78
C PHE A 446 3.89 6.85 20.67
N LEU A 447 4.47 6.83 19.46
CA LEU A 447 5.91 6.63 19.28
C LEU A 447 6.67 7.96 19.10
N GLU A 448 6.14 8.88 18.28
CA GLU A 448 6.82 10.12 17.96
C GLU A 448 6.48 11.26 18.93
N GLY A 449 5.40 11.11 19.70
CA GLY A 449 5.00 12.07 20.72
C GLY A 449 4.31 13.30 20.18
N GLU A 450 3.76 13.21 18.97
CA GLU A 450 2.93 14.25 18.36
C GLU A 450 1.50 14.20 18.95
N ASN A 451 0.67 15.21 18.64
CA ASN A 451 -0.76 15.26 19.02
C ASN A 451 -1.04 15.02 20.51
N THR A 452 -0.13 15.42 21.39
CA THR A 452 -0.19 15.12 22.84
C THR A 452 -1.44 15.66 23.53
N ASP A 453 -2.02 16.77 23.03
CA ASP A 453 -3.27 17.38 23.50
C ASP A 453 -4.53 16.60 23.08
N GLN A 454 -4.43 15.73 22.08
CA GLN A 454 -5.53 14.89 21.57
C GLN A 454 -5.35 13.40 21.89
N ARG A 455 -4.32 13.04 22.62
CA ARG A 455 -3.89 11.65 22.87
C ARG A 455 -5.03 10.75 23.35
N ASP A 456 -5.81 11.19 24.31
CA ASP A 456 -6.92 10.41 24.86
C ASP A 456 -8.03 10.22 23.81
N LYS A 457 -8.32 11.27 23.04
CA LYS A 457 -9.31 11.20 21.95
C LYS A 457 -8.87 10.26 20.83
N ILE A 458 -7.61 10.30 20.48
CA ILE A 458 -7.04 9.38 19.48
C ILE A 458 -7.11 7.94 19.97
N ALA A 459 -6.82 7.69 21.24
CA ALA A 459 -6.96 6.36 21.84
C ALA A 459 -8.42 5.84 21.75
N GLU A 460 -9.39 6.67 22.09
CA GLU A 460 -10.82 6.35 21.93
C GLU A 460 -11.20 6.04 20.48
N ASP A 461 -10.73 6.84 19.52
CA ASP A 461 -11.03 6.66 18.10
C ASP A 461 -10.39 5.37 17.54
N LEU A 462 -9.18 5.01 17.97
CA LEU A 462 -8.53 3.75 17.63
C LEU A 462 -9.29 2.54 18.19
N LEU A 463 -9.67 2.58 19.48
CA LEU A 463 -10.47 1.52 20.10
C LEU A 463 -11.83 1.37 19.39
N ALA A 464 -12.51 2.47 19.11
CA ALA A 464 -13.80 2.45 18.40
C ALA A 464 -13.68 1.86 16.98
N TYR A 465 -12.57 2.11 16.28
CA TYR A 465 -12.36 1.60 14.93
C TYR A 465 -12.14 0.07 14.94
N CYS A 466 -11.17 -0.44 15.68
CA CYS A 466 -10.90 -1.89 15.76
C CYS A 466 -12.09 -2.66 16.40
N GLY A 467 -12.75 -2.05 17.40
CA GLY A 467 -13.98 -2.61 17.99
C GLY A 467 -15.13 -2.75 16.98
N LEU A 468 -15.23 -1.83 16.02
CA LEU A 468 -16.23 -1.92 14.95
C LEU A 468 -15.91 -3.04 13.96
N ASP A 469 -14.65 -3.29 13.62
CA ASP A 469 -14.25 -4.36 12.69
C ASP A 469 -14.69 -5.73 13.27
N THR A 470 -14.42 -6.01 14.55
CA THR A 470 -14.87 -7.25 15.19
C THR A 470 -16.39 -7.33 15.39
N LEU A 471 -17.06 -6.21 15.71
CA LEU A 471 -18.52 -6.18 15.79
C LEU A 471 -19.16 -6.43 14.41
N ALA A 472 -18.58 -5.90 13.34
CA ALA A 472 -19.04 -6.16 11.97
C ALA A 472 -18.96 -7.65 11.63
N MET A 473 -17.92 -8.35 12.06
CA MET A 473 -17.83 -9.81 11.91
C MET A 473 -18.94 -10.55 12.68
N VAL A 474 -19.28 -10.13 13.90
CA VAL A 474 -20.42 -10.68 14.66
C VAL A 474 -21.71 -10.53 13.86
N GLN A 475 -21.99 -9.34 13.35
CA GLN A 475 -23.21 -9.05 12.60
C GLN A 475 -23.27 -9.85 11.28
N LEU A 476 -22.14 -10.00 10.58
CA LEU A 476 -22.07 -10.82 9.35
C LEU A 476 -22.27 -12.31 9.65
N PHE A 477 -21.72 -12.80 10.75
CA PHE A 477 -21.97 -14.18 11.20
C PHE A 477 -23.45 -14.44 11.47
N GLU A 478 -24.11 -13.57 12.25
CA GLU A 478 -25.55 -13.67 12.56
C GLU A 478 -26.41 -13.54 11.29
N PHE A 479 -26.03 -12.66 10.36
CA PHE A 479 -26.67 -12.53 9.06
C PHE A 479 -26.58 -13.87 8.28
N LEU A 480 -25.37 -14.42 8.13
CA LEU A 480 -25.18 -15.69 7.42
C LEU A 480 -25.97 -16.84 8.08
N ARG A 481 -25.99 -16.89 9.40
CA ARG A 481 -26.77 -17.89 10.17
C ARG A 481 -28.26 -17.79 9.86
N THR A 482 -28.78 -16.59 9.78
CA THR A 482 -30.20 -16.34 9.45
C THR A 482 -30.51 -16.71 8.00
N GLU A 483 -29.64 -16.42 7.05
CA GLU A 483 -29.84 -16.72 5.63
C GLU A 483 -29.91 -18.24 5.32
N VAL A 484 -29.29 -19.08 6.16
CA VAL A 484 -29.24 -20.54 5.94
C VAL A 484 -30.18 -21.34 6.86
N SER A 485 -30.86 -20.67 7.77
CA SER A 485 -31.89 -21.25 8.65
C SER A 485 -33.26 -21.43 7.91
#